data_87251ea347cb66e9f73bdf4590cb7aed
#
_entry.id   87251ea347cb66e9f73bdf4590cb7aed
#
_cell.length_a   1.000
_cell.length_b   1.000
_cell.length_c   1.000
_cell.angle_alpha   90.00
_cell.angle_beta   90.00
_cell.angle_gamma   90.00
#
_symmetry.space_group_name_H-M   'P 1'
#
loop_
_entity.id
_entity.type
_entity.pdbx_description
1 polymer ?
#
loop_
_entity_poly.entity_id
_entity_poly.type
_entity_poly.pdbx_seq_one_letter_code
_entity_poly.pdbx_strand_id
1 'polypeptide(L)' 'MRIEFATDKRGYSLELERDLFGDVVLRRRWYSLRSRRHGGKQQVFPDEMSAIKVVEEVERTRLRRGYRRVGAQ' A
#
# COMPACT_ATOMS: atom_id res chain seq x y z
N MET A 1 -4.72 5.29 -7.78
CA MET A 1 -5.40 4.31 -6.90
C MET A 1 -4.77 4.33 -5.52
N ARG A 2 -5.58 4.33 -4.51
CA ARG A 2 -5.12 4.30 -3.13
C ARG A 2 -6.01 3.35 -2.33
N ILE A 3 -5.38 2.47 -1.54
CA ILE A 3 -6.08 1.53 -0.68
C ILE A 3 -5.53 1.65 0.73
N GLU A 4 -6.41 1.70 1.71
CA GLU A 4 -6.02 1.80 3.11
C GLU A 4 -6.53 0.62 3.91
N PHE A 5 -5.66 0.13 4.80
CA PHE A 5 -5.94 -0.98 5.70
C PHE A 5 -5.65 -0.54 7.12
N ALA A 6 -6.35 -1.12 8.07
CA ALA A 6 -6.07 -0.82 9.48
C ALA A 6 -6.44 -1.99 10.39
N THR A 7 -5.74 -2.06 11.51
CA THR A 7 -6.15 -2.77 12.70
C THR A 7 -6.50 -1.71 13.75
N ASP A 8 -6.80 -2.11 14.96
CA ASP A 8 -7.01 -1.16 16.05
C ASP A 8 -5.72 -0.44 16.49
N LYS A 9 -4.56 -0.91 16.06
CA LYS A 9 -3.25 -0.38 16.47
C LYS A 9 -2.41 0.18 15.33
N ARG A 10 -2.65 -0.26 14.11
CA ARG A 10 -1.77 0.04 12.98
C ARG A 10 -2.56 0.37 11.72
N GLY A 11 -1.97 1.20 10.89
CA GLY A 11 -2.48 1.49 9.57
C GLY A 11 -1.46 1.10 8.51
N TYR A 12 -1.95 0.86 7.30
CA TYR A 12 -1.14 0.50 6.16
C TYR A 12 -1.81 1.06 4.91
N SER A 13 -1.05 1.76 4.08
CA SER A 13 -1.61 2.30 2.84
C SER A 13 -0.78 1.89 1.63
N LEU A 14 -1.48 1.70 0.52
CA LEU A 14 -0.91 1.46 -0.79
C LEU A 14 -1.38 2.58 -1.71
N GLU A 15 -0.45 3.15 -2.46
CA GLU A 15 -0.76 4.17 -3.44
C GLU A 15 -0.06 3.82 -4.74
N LEU A 16 -0.83 3.74 -5.82
CA LEU A 16 -0.31 3.40 -7.14
C LEU A 16 -0.57 4.56 -8.08
N GLU A 17 0.48 5.08 -8.69
CA GLU A 17 0.37 6.17 -9.63
C GLU A 17 1.44 6.07 -10.71
N ARG A 18 1.27 6.84 -11.78
CA ARG A 18 2.22 6.91 -12.86
C ARG A 18 3.06 8.18 -12.69
N ASP A 19 4.38 8.07 -12.82
CA ASP A 19 5.25 9.23 -12.71
C ASP A 19 5.37 9.99 -14.04
N LEU A 20 6.18 11.03 -14.05
CA LEU A 20 6.37 11.89 -15.23
C LEU A 20 7.05 11.16 -16.39
N PHE A 21 7.72 10.07 -16.12
CA PHE A 21 8.43 9.29 -17.12
C PHE A 21 7.61 8.10 -17.65
N GLY A 22 6.37 7.97 -17.17
CA GLY A 22 5.49 6.88 -17.57
C GLY A 22 5.66 5.59 -16.79
N ASP A 23 6.56 5.55 -15.81
CA ASP A 23 6.72 4.40 -14.94
C ASP A 23 5.61 4.35 -13.91
N VAL A 24 5.30 3.14 -13.45
CA VAL A 24 4.29 2.93 -12.42
C VAL A 24 4.98 2.85 -11.07
N VAL A 25 4.55 3.69 -10.13
CA VAL A 25 5.16 3.78 -8.81
C VAL A 25 4.17 3.31 -7.76
N LEU A 26 4.60 2.34 -6.96
CA LEU A 26 3.84 1.85 -5.82
C LEU A 26 4.49 2.37 -4.55
N ARG A 27 3.72 3.14 -3.77
CA ARG A 27 4.15 3.61 -2.46
C ARG A 27 3.43 2.83 -1.40
N ARG A 28 4.19 2.27 -0.48
CA ARG A 28 3.67 1.58 0.70
C ARG A 28 4.01 2.41 1.92
N ARG A 29 3.04 2.57 2.82
CA ARG A 29 3.25 3.23 4.09
C ARG A 29 2.64 2.41 5.20
N TRP A 30 3.35 2.31 6.31
CA TRP A 30 2.82 1.70 7.52
C TRP A 30 3.06 2.64 8.67
N TYR A 31 2.13 2.67 9.60
CA TYR A 31 2.18 3.61 10.70
C TYR A 31 1.43 3.07 11.90
N SER A 32 1.85 3.53 13.08
CA SER A 32 1.16 3.22 14.33
C SER A 32 0.04 4.23 14.54
N LEU A 33 -1.11 3.76 15.02
CA LEU A 33 -2.21 4.63 15.40
C LEU A 33 -2.05 5.17 16.82
N ARG A 34 -1.06 4.67 17.57
CA ARG A 34 -0.83 5.02 18.97
C ARG A 34 0.47 5.76 19.23
N SER A 35 1.35 5.81 18.27
CA SER A 35 2.64 6.46 18.40
C SER A 35 2.97 7.17 17.09
N ARG A 36 4.14 7.81 17.04
CA ARG A 36 4.60 8.48 15.82
C ARG A 36 5.46 7.58 14.92
N ARG A 37 5.51 6.29 15.21
CA ARG A 37 6.27 5.36 14.40
C ARG A 37 5.63 5.18 13.04
N HIS A 38 6.43 5.33 12.02
CA HIS A 38 5.98 5.11 10.65
C HIS A 38 7.15 4.68 9.79
N GLY A 39 6.84 4.07 8.67
CA GLY A 39 7.81 3.69 7.68
C GLY A 39 7.17 3.68 6.31
N GLY A 40 7.99 3.46 5.30
CA GLY A 40 7.49 3.41 3.94
C GLY A 40 8.49 2.80 3.00
N LYS A 41 7.98 2.41 1.84
CA LYS A 41 8.77 1.82 0.78
C LYS A 41 8.17 2.24 -0.55
N GLN A 42 9.03 2.54 -1.52
CA GLN A 42 8.63 2.88 -2.86
C GLN A 42 9.23 1.89 -3.83
N GLN A 43 8.40 1.41 -4.77
CA GLN A 43 8.82 0.49 -5.82
C GLN A 43 8.39 1.02 -7.18
N VAL A 44 9.26 0.87 -8.17
CA VAL A 44 9.01 1.31 -9.54
C VAL A 44 8.86 0.08 -10.42
N PHE A 45 7.82 0.09 -11.26
CA PHE A 45 7.51 -1.02 -12.16
C PHE A 45 7.45 -0.51 -13.60
N PRO A 46 7.87 -1.32 -14.57
CA PRO A 46 7.82 -0.92 -15.98
C PRO A 46 6.41 -0.89 -16.55
N ASP A 47 5.47 -1.61 -15.91
CA ASP A 47 4.10 -1.69 -16.39
C ASP A 47 3.12 -1.83 -15.21
N GLU A 48 1.86 -1.55 -15.48
CA GLU A 48 0.82 -1.58 -14.47
C GLU A 48 0.49 -2.99 -13.98
N MET A 49 0.54 -3.97 -14.87
CA MET A 49 0.25 -5.36 -14.54
C MET A 49 1.17 -5.90 -13.46
N SER A 50 2.47 -5.63 -13.58
CA SER A 50 3.46 -6.06 -12.59
C SER A 50 3.20 -5.43 -11.22
N ALA A 51 2.82 -4.15 -11.22
CA ALA A 51 2.51 -3.43 -9.98
C ALA A 51 1.24 -3.98 -9.34
N ILE A 52 0.20 -4.25 -10.13
CA ILE A 52 -1.07 -4.77 -9.61
C ILE A 52 -0.89 -6.13 -8.95
N LYS A 53 -0.03 -6.98 -9.50
CA LYS A 53 0.27 -8.27 -8.88
C LYS A 53 0.82 -8.11 -7.47
N VAL A 54 1.70 -7.13 -7.28
CA VAL A 54 2.25 -6.83 -5.96
C VAL A 54 1.18 -6.26 -5.03
N VAL A 55 0.33 -5.38 -5.54
CA VAL A 55 -0.79 -4.83 -4.76
C VAL A 55 -1.69 -5.95 -4.25
N GLU A 56 -2.08 -6.89 -5.10
CA GLU A 56 -2.92 -8.01 -4.72
C GLU A 56 -2.25 -8.90 -3.66
N GLU A 57 -0.95 -9.12 -3.80
CA GLU A 57 -0.19 -9.91 -2.85
C GLU A 57 -0.11 -9.23 -1.48
N VAL A 58 0.14 -7.93 -1.46
CA VAL A 58 0.16 -7.15 -0.23
C VAL A 58 -1.21 -7.16 0.44
N GLU A 59 -2.28 -6.99 -0.34
CA GLU A 59 -3.64 -7.04 0.19
C GLU A 59 -3.93 -8.38 0.87
N ARG A 60 -3.60 -9.49 0.21
CA ARG A 60 -3.78 -10.82 0.82
C ARG A 60 -3.03 -10.95 2.13
N THR A 61 -1.79 -10.46 2.17
CA THR A 61 -0.96 -10.51 3.38
C THR A 61 -1.56 -9.67 4.50
N ARG A 62 -2.05 -8.46 4.17
CA ARG A 62 -2.67 -7.59 5.19
C ARG A 62 -3.92 -8.22 5.77
N LEU A 63 -4.81 -8.75 4.93
CA LEU A 63 -6.02 -9.41 5.40
C LEU A 63 -5.70 -10.62 6.27
N ARG A 64 -4.73 -11.42 5.87
CA ARG A 64 -4.30 -12.59 6.64
C ARG A 64 -3.73 -12.20 8.00
N ARG A 65 -3.13 -11.03 8.11
CA ARG A 65 -2.55 -10.52 9.36
C ARG A 65 -3.54 -9.73 10.22
N GLY A 66 -4.81 -9.80 9.90
CA GLY A 66 -5.86 -9.18 10.71
C GLY A 66 -6.19 -7.73 10.37
N TYR A 67 -5.63 -7.19 9.29
CA TYR A 67 -6.03 -5.86 8.83
C TYR A 67 -7.38 -5.93 8.13
N ARG A 68 -8.10 -4.81 8.17
CA ARG A 68 -9.33 -4.61 7.42
C ARG A 68 -9.10 -3.53 6.39
N ARG A 69 -9.73 -3.66 5.24
CA ARG A 69 -9.74 -2.59 4.26
C ARG A 69 -10.68 -1.50 4.74
N VAL A 70 -10.16 -0.29 4.95
CA VAL A 70 -10.94 0.82 5.52
C VAL A 70 -11.18 1.95 4.53
N GLY A 71 -10.51 1.94 3.38
CA GLY A 71 -10.72 2.95 2.35
C GLY A 71 -10.11 2.57 1.03
N ALA A 72 -10.67 3.11 -0.06
CA ALA A 72 -10.15 2.95 -1.42
C ALA A 72 -10.53 4.16 -2.26
N GLN A 73 -9.61 4.60 -3.13
CA GLN A 73 -9.82 5.69 -4.08
C GLN A 73 -9.18 5.40 -5.42
#